data_6123e6255ba89dfcd70feb1d446469bc
#
_entry.id   6123e6255ba89dfcd70feb1d446469bc
#
_cell.length_a   1.000
_cell.length_b   1.000
_cell.length_c   1.000
_cell.angle_alpha   90.00
_cell.angle_beta   90.00
_cell.angle_gamma   90.00
#
_symmetry.space_group_name_H-M   'P 1'
#
loop_
_entity.id
_entity.type
_entity.pdbx_description
1 polymer ?
#
loop_
_entity_poly.entity_id
_entity_poly.type
_entity_poly.pdbx_seq_one_letter_code
_entity_poly.pdbx_strand_id
1 'polypeptide(L)'
;MYIILAGVISLIVTLIAGKLLIPALVKLKAGQSIKEIGPTWHMNKQGTPTMGGLMFIIGIGVAILAAGWPEMLEGRFTHLYVYAFALVFGVIGYIDDYQKVKHHQNTGLTAPQKFILQLAAAVAFLCLMRYEGMLSPNLYIPFFNTHIVMNWVVYMIFAAFVIVGTVNAVNITDGLDGLSSSVTLPVALFFAVMGAVRGGFTQLGVFAGAMFGGLLGFLYYNHYPAKVFMGDTGSLFLGGAIAALAFAYDMPLILLLVGFVYLCETLSDIIQVAYFKATHGKRIFKMAPLHHHFEMCGWNEKKIVAVFTAVSALMCLLAYWGVADRFSL
;
A
#
# COMPACT_ATOMS: atom_id res chain seq x y z
N MET A 1 3.67 -16.05 18.00
CA MET A 1 2.29 -16.06 18.51
C MET A 1 1.57 -14.72 18.28
N TYR A 2 2.08 -13.60 18.76
CA TYR A 2 1.41 -12.27 18.66
C TYR A 2 1.16 -11.79 17.23
N ILE A 3 2.02 -12.12 16.26
CA ILE A 3 1.83 -11.79 14.82
C ILE A 3 0.56 -12.43 14.26
N ILE A 4 0.36 -13.73 14.56
CA ILE A 4 -0.84 -14.46 14.12
C ILE A 4 -2.08 -13.90 14.81
N LEU A 5 -1.98 -13.65 16.14
CA LEU A 5 -3.06 -13.06 16.92
C LEU A 5 -3.48 -11.69 16.33
N ALA A 6 -2.52 -10.83 15.98
CA ALA A 6 -2.79 -9.56 15.34
C ALA A 6 -3.53 -9.73 14.01
N GLY A 7 -3.12 -10.70 13.19
CA GLY A 7 -3.80 -11.01 11.93
C GLY A 7 -5.26 -11.45 12.15
N VAL A 8 -5.50 -12.34 13.10
CA VAL A 8 -6.86 -12.83 13.42
C VAL A 8 -7.76 -11.71 13.96
N ILE A 9 -7.25 -10.89 14.90
CA ILE A 9 -8.00 -9.75 15.44
C ILE A 9 -8.35 -8.77 14.34
N SER A 10 -7.36 -8.39 13.51
CA SER A 10 -7.56 -7.44 12.41
C SER A 10 -8.58 -7.96 11.39
N LEU A 11 -8.51 -9.25 11.02
CA LEU A 11 -9.48 -9.90 10.15
C LEU A 11 -10.91 -9.77 10.69
N ILE A 12 -11.11 -10.16 11.96
CA ILE A 12 -12.45 -10.14 12.58
C ILE A 12 -12.98 -8.72 12.68
N VAL A 13 -12.16 -7.78 13.17
CA VAL A 13 -12.57 -6.37 13.31
C VAL A 13 -12.88 -5.75 11.94
N THR A 14 -12.09 -6.04 10.92
CA THR A 14 -12.33 -5.55 9.54
C THR A 14 -13.64 -6.11 8.98
N LEU A 15 -13.94 -7.39 9.19
CA LEU A 15 -15.23 -7.99 8.76
C LEU A 15 -16.41 -7.33 9.48
N ILE A 16 -16.30 -7.07 10.79
CA ILE A 16 -17.35 -6.38 11.54
C ILE A 16 -17.50 -4.92 11.06
N ALA A 17 -16.38 -4.21 10.91
CA ALA A 17 -16.37 -2.84 10.40
C ALA A 17 -17.04 -2.76 9.00
N GLY A 18 -16.80 -3.76 8.13
CA GLY A 18 -17.45 -3.81 6.83
C GLY A 18 -18.97 -3.91 6.89
N LYS A 19 -19.51 -4.74 7.79
CA LYS A 19 -20.96 -4.83 7.98
C LYS A 19 -21.60 -3.52 8.43
N LEU A 20 -20.87 -2.70 9.17
CA LEU A 20 -21.35 -1.42 9.71
C LEU A 20 -21.11 -0.25 8.74
N LEU A 21 -19.90 -0.18 8.16
CA LEU A 21 -19.50 0.97 7.34
C LEU A 21 -20.08 0.93 5.93
N ILE A 22 -20.21 -0.24 5.27
CA ILE A 22 -20.74 -0.29 3.90
C ILE A 22 -22.16 0.31 3.83
N PRO A 23 -23.14 -0.08 4.67
CA PRO A 23 -24.45 0.56 4.66
C PRO A 23 -24.42 2.06 4.96
N ALA A 24 -23.51 2.51 5.83
CA ALA A 24 -23.35 3.92 6.15
C ALA A 24 -22.81 4.71 4.94
N LEU A 25 -21.79 4.18 4.24
CA LEU A 25 -21.22 4.79 3.04
C LEU A 25 -22.23 4.86 1.89
N VAL A 26 -23.06 3.83 1.72
CA VAL A 26 -24.18 3.84 0.76
C VAL A 26 -25.17 4.95 1.08
N LYS A 27 -25.56 5.11 2.35
CA LYS A 27 -26.49 6.18 2.79
C LYS A 27 -25.92 7.59 2.56
N LEU A 28 -24.60 7.75 2.73
CA LEU A 28 -23.89 9.00 2.46
C LEU A 28 -23.74 9.29 0.96
N LYS A 29 -24.25 8.41 0.07
CA LYS A 29 -24.04 8.49 -1.39
C LYS A 29 -22.56 8.66 -1.76
N ALA A 30 -21.70 8.02 -0.99
CA ALA A 30 -20.24 8.00 -1.23
C ALA A 30 -19.87 7.12 -2.44
N GLY A 31 -20.72 7.06 -3.44
CA GLY A 31 -20.49 6.29 -4.66
C GLY A 31 -19.51 6.99 -5.58
N GLN A 32 -18.56 6.22 -6.10
CA GLN A 32 -17.59 6.73 -7.07
C GLN A 32 -18.29 6.99 -8.42
N SER A 33 -18.06 8.16 -9.01
CA SER A 33 -18.41 8.44 -10.39
C SER A 33 -17.28 7.95 -11.30
N ILE A 34 -17.64 7.12 -12.29
CA ILE A 34 -16.67 6.56 -13.23
C ILE A 34 -16.41 7.57 -14.33
N LYS A 35 -15.13 7.82 -14.65
CA LYS A 35 -14.76 8.72 -15.76
C LYS A 35 -15.16 8.10 -17.09
N GLU A 36 -15.80 8.88 -17.96
CA GLU A 36 -16.21 8.46 -19.31
C GLU A 36 -15.03 8.03 -20.21
N ILE A 37 -13.80 8.45 -19.87
CA ILE A 37 -12.58 8.11 -20.61
C ILE A 37 -12.10 6.67 -20.32
N GLY A 38 -12.67 6.00 -19.29
CA GLY A 38 -12.33 4.62 -18.92
C GLY A 38 -12.99 3.57 -19.82
N PRO A 39 -12.62 2.27 -19.62
CA PRO A 39 -13.29 1.18 -20.33
C PRO A 39 -14.80 1.17 -20.02
N THR A 40 -15.62 1.05 -21.07
CA THR A 40 -17.09 1.18 -20.98
C THR A 40 -17.73 0.13 -20.07
N TRP A 41 -17.10 -1.03 -19.89
CA TRP A 41 -17.62 -2.10 -18.99
C TRP A 41 -17.50 -1.77 -17.52
N HIS A 42 -16.71 -0.76 -17.12
CA HIS A 42 -16.67 -0.26 -15.75
C HIS A 42 -17.90 0.57 -15.35
N MET A 43 -18.73 1.00 -16.30
CA MET A 43 -19.95 1.76 -16.02
C MET A 43 -20.91 1.01 -15.06
N ASN A 44 -20.89 -0.33 -15.07
CA ASN A 44 -21.69 -1.17 -14.15
C ASN A 44 -21.25 -1.05 -12.68
N LYS A 45 -20.08 -0.46 -12.41
CA LYS A 45 -19.54 -0.24 -11.04
C LYS A 45 -19.94 1.12 -10.47
N GLN A 46 -20.65 1.93 -11.25
CA GLN A 46 -21.12 3.24 -10.82
C GLN A 46 -22.01 3.13 -9.57
N GLY A 47 -21.72 3.94 -8.56
CA GLY A 47 -22.44 3.91 -7.30
C GLY A 47 -21.89 2.94 -6.25
N THR A 48 -20.86 2.13 -6.57
CA THR A 48 -20.14 1.37 -5.54
C THR A 48 -19.50 2.34 -4.55
N PRO A 49 -19.74 2.19 -3.22
CA PRO A 49 -19.21 3.12 -2.24
C PRO A 49 -17.67 3.06 -2.19
N THR A 50 -17.04 4.20 -2.03
CA THR A 50 -15.60 4.37 -1.79
C THR A 50 -15.30 4.58 -0.30
N MET A 51 -14.02 4.82 0.07
CA MET A 51 -13.54 5.00 1.44
C MET A 51 -13.59 3.72 2.31
N GLY A 52 -13.72 2.55 1.69
CA GLY A 52 -13.71 1.26 2.38
C GLY A 52 -12.38 0.95 3.08
N GLY A 53 -11.31 1.67 2.74
CA GLY A 53 -10.02 1.61 3.44
C GLY A 53 -10.12 1.81 4.95
N LEU A 54 -11.10 2.60 5.42
CA LEU A 54 -11.37 2.78 6.85
C LEU A 54 -11.59 1.46 7.59
N MET A 55 -12.14 0.43 6.93
CA MET A 55 -12.43 -0.86 7.54
C MET A 55 -11.18 -1.55 8.04
N PHE A 56 -10.18 -1.71 7.19
CA PHE A 56 -8.93 -2.36 7.57
C PHE A 56 -8.00 -1.43 8.35
N ILE A 57 -8.06 -0.13 8.17
CA ILE A 57 -7.33 0.84 9.01
C ILE A 57 -7.76 0.68 10.47
N ILE A 58 -9.06 0.63 10.75
CA ILE A 58 -9.60 0.39 12.10
C ILE A 58 -9.19 -1.00 12.59
N GLY A 59 -9.32 -2.04 11.73
CA GLY A 59 -8.95 -3.41 12.06
C GLY A 59 -7.48 -3.54 12.47
N ILE A 60 -6.56 -2.93 11.71
CA ILE A 60 -5.13 -2.89 12.01
C ILE A 60 -4.88 -2.15 13.32
N GLY A 61 -5.48 -0.97 13.50
CA GLY A 61 -5.32 -0.16 14.71
C GLY A 61 -5.70 -0.91 15.98
N VAL A 62 -6.86 -1.56 15.99
CA VAL A 62 -7.30 -2.39 17.14
C VAL A 62 -6.36 -3.57 17.37
N ALA A 63 -5.93 -4.24 16.29
CA ALA A 63 -5.09 -5.41 16.38
C ALA A 63 -3.69 -5.11 16.94
N ILE A 64 -3.06 -4.02 16.51
CA ILE A 64 -1.73 -3.64 16.99
C ILE A 64 -1.75 -3.20 18.47
N LEU A 65 -2.83 -2.56 18.93
CA LEU A 65 -2.99 -2.23 20.33
C LEU A 65 -3.20 -3.49 21.18
N ALA A 66 -4.03 -4.43 20.72
CA ALA A 66 -4.34 -5.65 21.46
C ALA A 66 -3.20 -6.67 21.46
N ALA A 67 -2.58 -6.94 20.30
CA ALA A 67 -1.51 -7.94 20.18
C ALA A 67 -0.11 -7.36 20.40
N GLY A 68 0.08 -6.05 20.20
CA GLY A 68 1.33 -5.34 20.46
C GLY A 68 1.52 -4.92 21.92
N TRP A 69 0.51 -5.12 22.78
CA TRP A 69 0.54 -4.71 24.19
C TRP A 69 1.80 -5.16 24.96
N PRO A 70 2.29 -6.42 24.84
CA PRO A 70 3.49 -6.83 25.54
C PRO A 70 4.74 -6.02 25.14
N GLU A 71 4.85 -5.67 23.85
CA GLU A 71 5.96 -4.85 23.35
C GLU A 71 5.91 -3.43 23.93
N MET A 72 4.69 -2.86 24.06
CA MET A 72 4.49 -1.54 24.64
C MET A 72 4.86 -1.50 26.12
N LEU A 73 4.59 -2.57 26.88
CA LEU A 73 5.01 -2.68 28.30
C LEU A 73 6.53 -2.69 28.46
N GLU A 74 7.25 -3.12 27.43
CA GLU A 74 8.73 -3.11 27.39
C GLU A 74 9.28 -1.79 26.80
N GLY A 75 8.44 -0.79 26.58
CA GLY A 75 8.83 0.51 26.02
C GLY A 75 9.12 0.50 24.52
N ARG A 76 8.69 -0.52 23.79
CA ARG A 76 8.93 -0.68 22.35
C ARG A 76 7.68 -0.31 21.56
N PHE A 77 7.72 0.79 20.80
CA PHE A 77 6.57 1.40 20.11
C PHE A 77 6.67 1.43 18.59
N THR A 78 7.63 0.74 17.97
CA THR A 78 7.89 0.82 16.53
C THR A 78 6.66 0.50 15.68
N HIS A 79 5.83 -0.48 16.06
CA HIS A 79 4.58 -0.80 15.38
C HIS A 79 3.57 0.36 15.39
N LEU A 80 3.55 1.17 16.46
CA LEU A 80 2.71 2.36 16.53
C LEU A 80 3.26 3.48 15.65
N TYR A 81 4.59 3.66 15.58
CA TYR A 81 5.20 4.66 14.69
C TYR A 81 4.89 4.34 13.22
N VAL A 82 5.03 3.08 12.81
CA VAL A 82 4.69 2.63 11.45
C VAL A 82 3.21 2.84 11.16
N TYR A 83 2.33 2.50 12.10
CA TYR A 83 0.89 2.71 11.94
C TYR A 83 0.54 4.19 11.87
N ALA A 84 1.07 5.01 12.77
CA ALA A 84 0.82 6.46 12.77
C ALA A 84 1.27 7.11 11.46
N PHE A 85 2.42 6.70 10.93
CA PHE A 85 2.89 7.17 9.63
C PHE A 85 1.95 6.76 8.48
N ALA A 86 1.56 5.48 8.41
CA ALA A 86 0.61 5.00 7.44
C ALA A 86 -0.74 5.74 7.55
N LEU A 87 -1.18 6.02 8.80
CA LEU A 87 -2.41 6.74 9.08
C LEU A 87 -2.37 8.18 8.55
N VAL A 88 -1.23 8.88 8.62
CA VAL A 88 -1.08 10.22 8.02
C VAL A 88 -1.39 10.17 6.53
N PHE A 89 -0.86 9.19 5.80
CA PHE A 89 -1.20 9.00 4.38
C PHE A 89 -2.68 8.62 4.18
N GLY A 90 -3.21 7.77 5.05
CA GLY A 90 -4.65 7.45 5.06
C GLY A 90 -5.53 8.70 5.26
N VAL A 91 -5.12 9.63 6.13
CA VAL A 91 -5.83 10.91 6.35
C VAL A 91 -5.74 11.80 5.11
N ILE A 92 -4.59 11.88 4.44
CA ILE A 92 -4.45 12.61 3.17
C ILE A 92 -5.44 12.04 2.14
N GLY A 93 -5.50 10.71 2.02
CA GLY A 93 -6.44 10.01 1.14
C GLY A 93 -7.90 10.23 1.54
N TYR A 94 -8.20 10.24 2.85
CA TYR A 94 -9.53 10.52 3.36
C TYR A 94 -10.00 11.94 2.99
N ILE A 95 -9.13 12.93 3.12
CA ILE A 95 -9.45 14.32 2.73
C ILE A 95 -9.74 14.38 1.23
N ASP A 96 -8.96 13.69 0.42
CA ASP A 96 -9.15 13.62 -1.04
C ASP A 96 -10.50 12.97 -1.39
N ASP A 97 -10.78 11.78 -0.83
CA ASP A 97 -12.04 11.07 -1.04
C ASP A 97 -13.25 11.87 -0.51
N TYR A 98 -13.13 12.48 0.67
CA TYR A 98 -14.20 13.29 1.26
C TYR A 98 -14.56 14.48 0.38
N GLN A 99 -13.56 15.17 -0.20
CA GLN A 99 -13.81 16.27 -1.13
C GLN A 99 -14.55 15.80 -2.39
N LYS A 100 -14.16 14.65 -2.96
CA LYS A 100 -14.85 14.04 -4.11
C LYS A 100 -16.31 13.75 -3.80
N VAL A 101 -16.59 13.14 -2.64
CA VAL A 101 -17.94 12.80 -2.19
C VAL A 101 -18.77 14.05 -1.92
N LYS A 102 -18.23 15.02 -1.18
CA LYS A 102 -18.93 16.24 -0.79
C LYS A 102 -19.33 17.11 -1.98
N HIS A 103 -18.50 17.21 -2.99
CA HIS A 103 -18.76 18.06 -4.17
C HIS A 103 -19.34 17.27 -5.34
N HIS A 104 -19.61 15.96 -5.20
CA HIS A 104 -20.11 15.09 -6.28
C HIS A 104 -19.28 15.16 -7.55
N GLN A 105 -17.93 15.20 -7.42
CA GLN A 105 -16.99 15.34 -8.53
C GLN A 105 -15.84 14.35 -8.41
N ASN A 106 -15.10 14.14 -9.52
CA ASN A 106 -13.96 13.23 -9.57
C ASN A 106 -12.64 13.88 -9.12
N THR A 107 -12.63 15.18 -8.84
CA THR A 107 -11.45 15.92 -8.40
C THR A 107 -11.53 16.17 -6.91
N GLY A 108 -10.59 15.59 -6.16
CA GLY A 108 -10.37 15.88 -4.74
C GLY A 108 -9.31 16.97 -4.56
N LEU A 109 -8.23 16.64 -3.86
CA LEU A 109 -7.05 17.49 -3.77
C LEU A 109 -6.40 17.65 -5.15
N THR A 110 -5.86 18.84 -5.45
CA THR A 110 -5.05 19.00 -6.65
C THR A 110 -3.77 18.18 -6.56
N ALA A 111 -3.21 17.75 -7.70
CA ALA A 111 -1.99 16.96 -7.72
C ALA A 111 -0.81 17.60 -6.95
N PRO A 112 -0.55 18.93 -7.06
CA PRO A 112 0.47 19.58 -6.22
C PRO A 112 0.16 19.55 -4.72
N GLN A 113 -1.11 19.78 -4.31
CA GLN A 113 -1.50 19.70 -2.90
C GLN A 113 -1.26 18.31 -2.32
N LYS A 114 -1.71 17.26 -3.05
CA LYS A 114 -1.51 15.87 -2.65
C LYS A 114 -0.03 15.54 -2.54
N PHE A 115 0.78 15.96 -3.52
CA PHE A 115 2.22 15.73 -3.52
C PHE A 115 2.93 16.43 -2.35
N ILE A 116 2.64 17.70 -2.08
CA ILE A 116 3.26 18.46 -0.99
C ILE A 116 2.92 17.85 0.36
N LEU A 117 1.67 17.45 0.60
CA LEU A 117 1.27 16.78 1.85
C LEU A 117 1.97 15.45 2.04
N GLN A 118 2.06 14.63 0.98
CA GLN A 118 2.79 13.36 1.01
C GLN A 118 4.29 13.57 1.27
N LEU A 119 4.91 14.56 0.62
CA LEU A 119 6.33 14.87 0.81
C LEU A 119 6.61 15.37 2.24
N ALA A 120 5.76 16.23 2.78
CA ALA A 120 5.88 16.72 4.16
C ALA A 120 5.75 15.56 5.16
N ALA A 121 4.80 14.65 4.96
CA ALA A 121 4.63 13.45 5.78
C ALA A 121 5.87 12.53 5.70
N ALA A 122 6.40 12.31 4.50
CA ALA A 122 7.59 11.47 4.29
C ALA A 122 8.82 12.06 5.00
N VAL A 123 9.07 13.36 4.85
CA VAL A 123 10.19 14.04 5.51
C VAL A 123 10.05 14.00 7.03
N ALA A 124 8.86 14.28 7.57
CA ALA A 124 8.61 14.23 9.01
C ALA A 124 8.89 12.83 9.59
N PHE A 125 8.43 11.77 8.90
CA PHE A 125 8.70 10.40 9.30
C PHE A 125 10.19 10.06 9.28
N LEU A 126 10.89 10.41 8.20
CA LEU A 126 12.33 10.16 8.09
C LEU A 126 13.12 10.90 9.17
N CYS A 127 12.73 12.13 9.51
CA CYS A 127 13.33 12.87 10.62
C CYS A 127 13.09 12.16 11.97
N LEU A 128 11.87 11.67 12.21
CA LEU A 128 11.54 10.91 13.41
C LEU A 128 12.35 9.62 13.49
N MET A 129 12.37 8.81 12.42
CA MET A 129 13.13 7.55 12.38
C MET A 129 14.63 7.76 12.59
N ARG A 130 15.16 8.86 12.04
CA ARG A 130 16.57 9.26 12.29
C ARG A 130 16.79 9.64 13.74
N TYR A 131 15.90 10.42 14.34
CA TYR A 131 15.98 10.82 15.74
C TYR A 131 15.95 9.63 16.70
N GLU A 132 15.07 8.66 16.44
CA GLU A 132 14.97 7.39 17.19
C GLU A 132 16.14 6.42 16.91
N GLY A 133 17.08 6.76 16.04
CA GLY A 133 18.21 5.88 15.68
C GLY A 133 17.81 4.63 14.89
N MET A 134 16.61 4.62 14.32
CA MET A 134 16.05 3.48 13.56
C MET A 134 16.41 3.52 12.07
N LEU A 135 17.07 4.58 11.60
CA LEU A 135 17.41 4.78 10.21
C LEU A 135 18.91 4.98 10.07
N SER A 136 19.52 4.26 9.15
CA SER A 136 20.93 4.46 8.78
C SER A 136 21.03 4.99 7.33
N PRO A 137 22.08 5.79 7.00
CA PRO A 137 22.30 6.22 5.62
C PRO A 137 22.98 5.13 4.78
N ASN A 138 22.98 3.88 5.27
CA ASN A 138 23.61 2.73 4.63
C ASN A 138 22.55 1.99 3.82
N LEU A 139 22.54 2.17 2.51
CA LEU A 139 21.60 1.53 1.61
C LEU A 139 21.99 0.07 1.40
N TYR A 140 21.26 -0.84 2.04
CA TYR A 140 21.46 -2.27 1.88
C TYR A 140 21.02 -2.76 0.49
N ILE A 141 21.88 -3.56 -0.16
CA ILE A 141 21.61 -4.17 -1.47
C ILE A 141 21.27 -5.67 -1.26
N PRO A 142 20.00 -6.09 -1.49
CA PRO A 142 19.62 -7.49 -1.46
C PRO A 142 20.49 -8.35 -2.42
N PHE A 143 20.66 -9.63 -2.12
CA PHE A 143 21.49 -10.63 -2.80
C PHE A 143 23.01 -10.45 -2.68
N PHE A 144 23.50 -9.22 -2.53
CA PHE A 144 24.93 -8.94 -2.47
C PHE A 144 25.46 -8.80 -1.04
N ASN A 145 24.56 -8.78 -0.04
CA ASN A 145 24.87 -8.59 1.38
C ASN A 145 25.87 -7.45 1.61
N THR A 146 25.69 -6.34 0.91
CA THR A 146 26.57 -5.17 0.96
C THR A 146 25.76 -3.90 1.15
N HIS A 147 26.46 -2.82 1.50
CA HIS A 147 25.84 -1.53 1.74
C HIS A 147 26.53 -0.44 0.91
N ILE A 148 25.73 0.50 0.39
CA ILE A 148 26.21 1.76 -0.14
C ILE A 148 26.07 2.80 0.96
N VAL A 149 27.19 3.35 1.43
CA VAL A 149 27.19 4.45 2.41
C VAL A 149 26.88 5.75 1.70
N MET A 150 25.80 6.40 2.09
CA MET A 150 25.36 7.66 1.49
C MET A 150 25.54 8.83 2.44
N ASN A 151 25.71 10.03 1.87
CA ASN A 151 25.55 11.25 2.66
C ASN A 151 24.10 11.36 3.16
N TRP A 152 23.91 11.84 4.40
CA TRP A 152 22.56 11.94 5.01
C TRP A 152 21.59 12.79 4.18
N VAL A 153 22.04 13.89 3.60
CA VAL A 153 21.16 14.75 2.79
C VAL A 153 20.70 13.99 1.54
N VAL A 154 21.62 13.33 0.85
CA VAL A 154 21.33 12.54 -0.35
C VAL A 154 20.39 11.38 0.01
N TYR A 155 20.66 10.69 1.13
CA TYR A 155 19.81 9.60 1.61
C TYR A 155 18.38 10.08 1.92
N MET A 156 18.21 11.23 2.60
CA MET A 156 16.90 11.79 2.94
C MET A 156 16.09 12.16 1.69
N ILE A 157 16.74 12.74 0.68
CA ILE A 157 16.10 13.06 -0.60
C ILE A 157 15.65 11.77 -1.31
N PHE A 158 16.55 10.79 -1.41
CA PHE A 158 16.27 9.48 -1.97
C PHE A 158 15.11 8.79 -1.23
N ALA A 159 15.17 8.75 0.10
CA ALA A 159 14.16 8.10 0.92
C ALA A 159 12.78 8.76 0.79
N ALA A 160 12.72 10.11 0.78
CA ALA A 160 11.47 10.83 0.56
C ALA A 160 10.89 10.54 -0.83
N PHE A 161 11.73 10.50 -1.87
CA PHE A 161 11.32 10.12 -3.22
C PHE A 161 10.76 8.68 -3.26
N VAL A 162 11.45 7.72 -2.64
CA VAL A 162 11.01 6.31 -2.58
C VAL A 162 9.67 6.18 -1.85
N ILE A 163 9.50 6.87 -0.71
CA ILE A 163 8.24 6.84 0.05
C ILE A 163 7.09 7.38 -0.79
N VAL A 164 7.22 8.59 -1.32
CA VAL A 164 6.15 9.23 -2.12
C VAL A 164 5.88 8.42 -3.39
N GLY A 165 6.92 7.91 -4.04
CA GLY A 165 6.80 7.02 -5.19
C GLY A 165 6.01 5.75 -4.88
N THR A 166 6.34 5.07 -3.76
CA THR A 166 5.65 3.85 -3.32
C THR A 166 4.17 4.13 -3.02
N VAL A 167 3.89 5.22 -2.30
CA VAL A 167 2.51 5.61 -1.96
C VAL A 167 1.65 5.82 -3.21
N ASN A 168 2.18 6.54 -4.20
CA ASN A 168 1.44 6.77 -5.45
C ASN A 168 1.37 5.50 -6.32
N ALA A 169 2.39 4.64 -6.30
CA ALA A 169 2.39 3.39 -7.05
C ALA A 169 1.32 2.42 -6.54
N VAL A 170 1.14 2.30 -5.23
CA VAL A 170 0.04 1.51 -4.64
C VAL A 170 -1.32 2.11 -4.99
N ASN A 171 -1.44 3.44 -4.97
CA ASN A 171 -2.68 4.13 -5.35
C ASN A 171 -3.02 3.89 -6.85
N ILE A 172 -2.06 3.94 -7.76
CA ILE A 172 -2.26 3.63 -9.18
C ILE A 172 -2.70 2.18 -9.38
N THR A 173 -2.23 1.25 -8.55
CA THR A 173 -2.57 -0.17 -8.64
C THR A 173 -4.01 -0.47 -8.19
N ASP A 174 -4.69 0.46 -7.50
CA ASP A 174 -6.08 0.30 -7.04
C ASP A 174 -7.11 0.60 -8.16
N GLY A 175 -6.90 0.04 -9.35
CA GLY A 175 -7.75 0.27 -10.54
C GLY A 175 -8.78 -0.82 -10.83
N LEU A 176 -8.66 -2.02 -10.23
CA LEU A 176 -9.58 -3.14 -10.42
C LEU A 176 -10.04 -3.73 -9.08
N ASP A 177 -11.22 -4.37 -9.09
CA ASP A 177 -11.81 -5.01 -7.91
C ASP A 177 -10.84 -6.02 -7.28
N GLY A 178 -10.41 -5.75 -6.05
CA GLY A 178 -9.51 -6.61 -5.30
C GLY A 178 -8.04 -6.59 -5.73
N LEU A 179 -7.64 -5.84 -6.75
CA LEU A 179 -6.27 -5.89 -7.29
C LEU A 179 -5.26 -5.43 -6.25
N SER A 180 -5.37 -4.19 -5.76
CA SER A 180 -4.44 -3.62 -4.79
C SER A 180 -4.39 -4.46 -3.50
N SER A 181 -5.55 -4.87 -2.99
CA SER A 181 -5.64 -5.74 -1.80
C SER A 181 -4.92 -7.07 -2.00
N SER A 182 -5.17 -7.76 -3.13
CA SER A 182 -4.59 -9.08 -3.41
C SER A 182 -3.08 -9.04 -3.64
N VAL A 183 -2.60 -8.03 -4.37
CA VAL A 183 -1.15 -7.80 -4.60
C VAL A 183 -0.43 -7.46 -3.30
N THR A 184 -1.10 -6.76 -2.37
CA THR A 184 -0.51 -6.38 -1.08
C THR A 184 -0.45 -7.54 -0.08
N LEU A 185 -1.30 -8.57 -0.20
CA LEU A 185 -1.27 -9.71 0.72
C LEU A 185 0.09 -10.43 0.78
N PRO A 186 0.74 -10.82 -0.33
CA PRO A 186 2.08 -11.39 -0.29
C PRO A 186 3.12 -10.47 0.34
N VAL A 187 3.00 -9.15 0.12
CA VAL A 187 3.91 -8.14 0.70
C VAL A 187 3.75 -8.07 2.21
N ALA A 188 2.50 -8.04 2.70
CA ALA A 188 2.21 -8.08 4.13
C ALA A 188 2.73 -9.37 4.79
N LEU A 189 2.52 -10.50 4.11
CA LEU A 189 3.03 -11.79 4.58
C LEU A 189 4.55 -11.82 4.64
N PHE A 190 5.25 -11.30 3.62
CA PHE A 190 6.71 -11.17 3.62
C PHE A 190 7.20 -10.44 4.87
N PHE A 191 6.69 -9.25 5.15
CA PHE A 191 7.11 -8.49 6.32
C PHE A 191 6.69 -9.15 7.65
N ALA A 192 5.55 -9.84 7.69
CA ALA A 192 5.13 -10.60 8.88
C ALA A 192 6.08 -11.78 9.16
N VAL A 193 6.50 -12.51 8.13
CA VAL A 193 7.50 -13.59 8.22
C VAL A 193 8.84 -13.04 8.67
N MET A 194 9.29 -11.93 8.08
CA MET A 194 10.53 -11.26 8.50
C MET A 194 10.50 -10.91 10.00
N GLY A 195 9.40 -10.40 10.52
CA GLY A 195 9.24 -10.12 11.94
C GLY A 195 9.13 -11.35 12.84
N ALA A 196 8.67 -12.49 12.29
CA ALA A 196 8.55 -13.75 13.02
C ALA A 196 9.89 -14.48 13.16
N VAL A 197 10.69 -14.46 12.09
CA VAL A 197 11.97 -15.19 12.00
C VAL A 197 13.10 -14.42 12.66
N ARG A 198 12.92 -13.11 12.85
CA ARG A 198 13.96 -12.18 13.32
C ARG A 198 13.80 -11.79 14.77
N GLY A 199 14.80 -12.03 15.57
CA GLY A 199 14.92 -11.41 16.89
C GLY A 199 14.96 -9.87 16.75
N GLY A 200 14.18 -9.16 17.58
CA GLY A 200 14.17 -7.69 17.63
C GLY A 200 13.17 -6.99 16.71
N PHE A 201 12.52 -7.69 15.75
CA PHE A 201 11.56 -7.11 14.80
C PHE A 201 10.11 -7.58 15.01
N THR A 202 9.81 -8.21 16.16
CA THR A 202 8.46 -8.74 16.47
C THR A 202 7.38 -7.67 16.31
N GLN A 203 7.64 -6.43 16.69
CA GLN A 203 6.71 -5.30 16.58
C GLN A 203 6.30 -5.03 15.13
N LEU A 204 7.29 -4.99 14.22
CA LEU A 204 7.02 -4.82 12.79
C LEU A 204 6.25 -6.02 12.23
N GLY A 205 6.56 -7.22 12.70
CA GLY A 205 5.81 -8.43 12.38
C GLY A 205 4.36 -8.36 12.84
N VAL A 206 4.08 -7.84 14.06
CA VAL A 206 2.71 -7.63 14.58
C VAL A 206 1.94 -6.67 13.68
N PHE A 207 2.53 -5.55 13.27
CA PHE A 207 1.91 -4.63 12.34
C PHE A 207 1.64 -5.28 10.97
N ALA A 208 2.62 -5.96 10.40
CA ALA A 208 2.48 -6.62 9.10
C ALA A 208 1.45 -7.76 9.15
N GLY A 209 1.40 -8.54 10.24
CA GLY A 209 0.38 -9.56 10.47
C GLY A 209 -1.02 -8.96 10.58
N ALA A 210 -1.17 -7.84 11.30
CA ALA A 210 -2.43 -7.09 11.36
C ALA A 210 -2.85 -6.58 9.98
N MET A 211 -1.89 -6.06 9.18
CA MET A 211 -2.14 -5.61 7.80
C MET A 211 -2.61 -6.78 6.92
N PHE A 212 -1.96 -7.94 7.01
CA PHE A 212 -2.37 -9.15 6.28
C PHE A 212 -3.81 -9.55 6.62
N GLY A 213 -4.14 -9.67 7.91
CA GLY A 213 -5.49 -10.04 8.36
C GLY A 213 -6.55 -9.01 7.97
N GLY A 214 -6.24 -7.71 8.11
CA GLY A 214 -7.13 -6.63 7.71
C GLY A 214 -7.43 -6.64 6.21
N LEU A 215 -6.43 -6.88 5.37
CA LEU A 215 -6.60 -7.01 3.92
C LEU A 215 -7.41 -8.23 3.53
N LEU A 216 -7.22 -9.38 4.20
CA LEU A 216 -8.08 -10.55 3.99
C LEU A 216 -9.56 -10.24 4.31
N GLY A 217 -9.80 -9.55 5.44
CA GLY A 217 -11.15 -9.12 5.82
C GLY A 217 -11.75 -8.12 4.84
N PHE A 218 -10.95 -7.18 4.33
CA PHE A 218 -11.39 -6.22 3.34
C PHE A 218 -11.67 -6.88 1.98
N LEU A 219 -10.82 -7.80 1.53
CA LEU A 219 -10.96 -8.52 0.27
C LEU A 219 -12.26 -9.31 0.20
N TYR A 220 -12.82 -9.78 1.33
CA TYR A 220 -14.14 -10.38 1.38
C TYR A 220 -15.24 -9.49 0.80
N TYR A 221 -15.09 -8.16 0.91
CA TYR A 221 -16.04 -7.20 0.36
C TYR A 221 -15.58 -6.57 -0.96
N ASN A 222 -14.27 -6.54 -1.20
CA ASN A 222 -13.67 -5.85 -2.33
C ASN A 222 -13.37 -6.76 -3.53
N HIS A 223 -13.42 -8.11 -3.39
CA HIS A 223 -13.25 -9.01 -4.54
C HIS A 223 -14.36 -8.82 -5.59
N TYR A 224 -14.03 -9.17 -6.83
CA TYR A 224 -14.97 -9.01 -7.96
C TYR A 224 -16.25 -9.88 -7.83
N PRO A 225 -17.47 -9.33 -7.94
CA PRO A 225 -17.77 -7.90 -8.06
C PRO A 225 -17.70 -7.20 -6.70
N ALA A 226 -16.99 -6.06 -6.65
CA ALA A 226 -16.74 -5.37 -5.40
C ALA A 226 -18.00 -4.71 -4.81
N LYS A 227 -18.19 -4.85 -3.50
CA LYS A 227 -19.25 -4.18 -2.72
C LYS A 227 -18.82 -2.83 -2.18
N VAL A 228 -17.50 -2.57 -2.17
CA VAL A 228 -16.89 -1.33 -1.69
C VAL A 228 -15.48 -1.20 -2.28
N PHE A 229 -15.06 0.02 -2.63
CA PHE A 229 -13.70 0.36 -3.03
C PHE A 229 -12.93 0.91 -1.84
N MET A 230 -11.60 0.66 -1.78
CA MET A 230 -10.81 1.18 -0.66
C MET A 230 -10.66 2.70 -0.72
N GLY A 231 -10.67 3.28 -1.91
CA GLY A 231 -10.46 4.69 -2.15
C GLY A 231 -9.02 5.13 -1.90
N ASP A 232 -8.77 6.42 -2.08
CA ASP A 232 -7.48 7.03 -1.75
C ASP A 232 -7.16 6.90 -0.26
N THR A 233 -8.18 6.86 0.59
CA THR A 233 -8.08 6.56 2.03
C THR A 233 -7.29 5.26 2.29
N GLY A 234 -7.67 4.19 1.59
CA GLY A 234 -7.06 2.88 1.78
C GLY A 234 -5.73 2.73 1.04
N SER A 235 -5.68 3.12 -0.21
CA SER A 235 -4.50 2.89 -1.06
C SER A 235 -3.29 3.72 -0.64
N LEU A 236 -3.48 4.99 -0.22
CA LEU A 236 -2.38 5.79 0.33
C LEU A 236 -1.91 5.26 1.69
N PHE A 237 -2.84 4.82 2.57
CA PHE A 237 -2.47 4.15 3.81
C PHE A 237 -1.60 2.92 3.55
N LEU A 238 -1.99 2.04 2.61
CA LEU A 238 -1.20 0.84 2.28
C LEU A 238 0.17 1.19 1.71
N GLY A 239 0.25 2.16 0.82
CA GLY A 239 1.52 2.62 0.28
C GLY A 239 2.44 3.17 1.37
N GLY A 240 1.91 3.98 2.29
CA GLY A 240 2.62 4.46 3.47
C GLY A 240 3.06 3.33 4.40
N ALA A 241 2.21 2.33 4.64
CA ALA A 241 2.51 1.17 5.48
C ALA A 241 3.65 0.32 4.90
N ILE A 242 3.60 0.02 3.59
CA ILE A 242 4.63 -0.76 2.89
C ILE A 242 5.97 -0.02 2.91
N ALA A 243 5.97 1.28 2.60
CA ALA A 243 7.18 2.10 2.65
C ALA A 243 7.74 2.15 4.07
N ALA A 244 6.90 2.43 5.08
CA ALA A 244 7.32 2.47 6.48
C ALA A 244 7.96 1.16 6.94
N LEU A 245 7.38 0.00 6.59
CA LEU A 245 7.95 -1.30 6.90
C LEU A 245 9.35 -1.46 6.28
N ALA A 246 9.50 -1.14 4.99
CA ALA A 246 10.79 -1.28 4.31
C ALA A 246 11.89 -0.41 4.94
N PHE A 247 11.56 0.82 5.34
CA PHE A 247 12.49 1.71 6.04
C PHE A 247 12.72 1.29 7.50
N ALA A 248 11.71 0.80 8.22
CA ALA A 248 11.85 0.34 9.59
C ALA A 248 12.69 -0.95 9.71
N TYR A 249 12.69 -1.79 8.66
CA TYR A 249 13.64 -2.91 8.53
C TYR A 249 15.02 -2.47 7.98
N ASP A 250 15.22 -1.18 7.74
CA ASP A 250 16.44 -0.62 7.13
C ASP A 250 16.82 -1.29 5.79
N MET A 251 15.79 -1.57 4.96
CA MET A 251 15.93 -2.26 3.67
C MET A 251 15.11 -1.58 2.57
N PRO A 252 15.26 -0.27 2.30
CA PRO A 252 14.39 0.43 1.33
C PRO A 252 14.45 -0.15 -0.08
N LEU A 253 15.60 -0.72 -0.53
CA LEU A 253 15.72 -1.35 -1.84
C LEU A 253 14.91 -2.65 -1.99
N ILE A 254 14.43 -3.24 -0.89
CA ILE A 254 13.55 -4.40 -0.96
C ILE A 254 12.23 -4.08 -1.69
N LEU A 255 11.84 -2.80 -1.71
CA LEU A 255 10.66 -2.33 -2.43
C LEU A 255 10.72 -2.57 -3.94
N LEU A 256 11.92 -2.68 -4.52
CA LEU A 256 12.07 -3.06 -5.93
C LEU A 256 11.59 -4.50 -6.19
N LEU A 257 11.66 -5.36 -5.18
CA LEU A 257 11.21 -6.75 -5.24
C LEU A 257 9.76 -6.87 -4.75
N VAL A 258 9.51 -6.59 -3.46
CA VAL A 258 8.16 -6.76 -2.90
C VAL A 258 7.14 -5.82 -3.52
N GLY A 259 7.57 -4.66 -4.01
CA GLY A 259 6.77 -3.65 -4.71
C GLY A 259 6.80 -3.76 -6.23
N PHE A 260 7.32 -4.85 -6.79
CA PHE A 260 7.55 -5.00 -8.23
C PHE A 260 6.30 -4.73 -9.08
N VAL A 261 5.16 -5.25 -8.68
CA VAL A 261 3.90 -5.04 -9.40
C VAL A 261 3.53 -3.55 -9.40
N TYR A 262 3.58 -2.88 -8.26
CA TYR A 262 3.30 -1.43 -8.16
C TYR A 262 4.27 -0.61 -9.02
N LEU A 263 5.55 -1.00 -9.03
CA LEU A 263 6.58 -0.37 -9.86
C LEU A 263 6.24 -0.52 -11.35
N CYS A 264 5.87 -1.72 -11.81
CA CYS A 264 5.49 -1.96 -13.19
C CYS A 264 4.24 -1.17 -13.61
N GLU A 265 3.22 -1.09 -12.75
CA GLU A 265 2.04 -0.28 -12.97
C GLU A 265 2.41 1.19 -13.20
N THR A 266 3.18 1.77 -12.28
CA THR A 266 3.61 3.17 -12.36
C THR A 266 4.54 3.44 -13.53
N LEU A 267 5.51 2.56 -13.78
CA LEU A 267 6.42 2.72 -14.92
C LEU A 267 5.68 2.66 -16.26
N SER A 268 4.65 1.83 -16.38
CA SER A 268 3.84 1.77 -17.59
C SER A 268 3.16 3.11 -17.89
N ASP A 269 2.66 3.81 -16.86
CA ASP A 269 2.10 5.16 -17.02
C ASP A 269 3.16 6.18 -17.45
N ILE A 270 4.30 6.20 -16.76
CA ILE A 270 5.39 7.12 -17.07
C ILE A 270 5.89 6.92 -18.51
N ILE A 271 6.14 5.65 -18.89
CA ILE A 271 6.60 5.31 -20.25
C ILE A 271 5.55 5.68 -21.28
N GLN A 272 4.28 5.35 -21.03
CA GLN A 272 3.19 5.68 -21.94
C GLN A 272 3.07 7.18 -22.19
N VAL A 273 3.06 7.98 -21.10
CA VAL A 273 2.92 9.44 -21.18
C VAL A 273 4.14 10.07 -21.89
N ALA A 274 5.36 9.63 -21.55
CA ALA A 274 6.58 10.13 -22.17
C ALA A 274 6.60 9.82 -23.68
N TYR A 275 6.30 8.57 -24.05
CA TYR A 275 6.28 8.15 -25.45
C TYR A 275 5.17 8.84 -26.24
N PHE A 276 3.97 8.95 -25.67
CA PHE A 276 2.83 9.63 -26.30
C PHE A 276 3.15 11.09 -26.63
N LYS A 277 3.79 11.80 -25.70
CA LYS A 277 4.24 13.18 -25.91
C LYS A 277 5.35 13.28 -26.96
N ALA A 278 6.36 12.40 -26.89
CA ALA A 278 7.50 12.40 -27.82
C ALA A 278 7.11 12.03 -29.25
N THR A 279 6.07 11.23 -29.42
CA THR A 279 5.63 10.71 -30.74
C THR A 279 4.35 11.36 -31.26
N HIS A 280 3.89 12.43 -30.60
CA HIS A 280 2.66 13.16 -30.99
C HIS A 280 1.42 12.25 -31.13
N GLY A 281 1.22 11.34 -30.14
CA GLY A 281 -0.02 10.57 -30.04
C GLY A 281 0.10 9.05 -30.24
N LYS A 282 1.28 8.50 -30.51
CA LYS A 282 1.46 7.03 -30.57
C LYS A 282 1.50 6.43 -29.17
N ARG A 283 1.03 5.18 -29.03
CA ARG A 283 0.96 4.46 -27.77
C ARG A 283 1.83 3.20 -27.82
N ILE A 284 2.53 2.89 -26.71
CA ILE A 284 3.23 1.62 -26.51
C ILE A 284 2.23 0.58 -26.01
N PHE A 285 1.53 0.92 -24.92
CA PHE A 285 0.48 0.07 -24.35
C PHE A 285 -0.88 0.48 -24.94
N LYS A 286 -1.80 -0.47 -25.09
CA LYS A 286 -3.19 -0.15 -25.53
C LYS A 286 -3.83 0.87 -24.60
N MET A 287 -3.57 0.73 -23.30
CA MET A 287 -3.94 1.66 -22.23
C MET A 287 -2.91 1.51 -21.08
N ALA A 288 -2.63 2.54 -20.33
CA ALA A 288 -1.88 2.48 -19.08
C ALA A 288 -2.81 2.88 -17.93
N PRO A 289 -2.61 2.34 -16.71
CA PRO A 289 -1.58 1.37 -16.28
C PRO A 289 -1.70 -0.03 -16.89
N LEU A 290 -0.78 -0.97 -16.53
CA LEU A 290 -0.72 -2.31 -17.13
C LEU A 290 -2.00 -3.13 -16.95
N HIS A 291 -2.69 -3.03 -15.82
CA HIS A 291 -3.94 -3.75 -15.63
C HIS A 291 -4.96 -3.40 -16.73
N HIS A 292 -5.10 -2.14 -17.11
CA HIS A 292 -5.96 -1.73 -18.23
C HIS A 292 -5.44 -2.19 -19.59
N HIS A 293 -4.11 -2.28 -19.77
CA HIS A 293 -3.53 -2.89 -20.97
C HIS A 293 -4.01 -4.33 -21.15
N PHE A 294 -3.98 -5.13 -20.07
CA PHE A 294 -4.41 -6.53 -20.13
C PHE A 294 -5.92 -6.66 -20.31
N GLU A 295 -6.74 -5.77 -19.72
CA GLU A 295 -8.17 -5.72 -20.01
C GLU A 295 -8.42 -5.47 -21.52
N MET A 296 -7.73 -4.50 -22.11
CA MET A 296 -7.79 -4.20 -23.55
C MET A 296 -7.21 -5.34 -24.42
N CYS A 297 -6.48 -6.28 -23.84
CA CYS A 297 -6.05 -7.52 -24.47
C CYS A 297 -7.03 -8.69 -24.28
N GLY A 298 -8.19 -8.43 -23.64
CA GLY A 298 -9.26 -9.41 -23.46
C GLY A 298 -9.14 -10.28 -22.21
N TRP A 299 -8.29 -9.90 -21.24
CA TRP A 299 -8.25 -10.59 -19.95
C TRP A 299 -9.38 -10.08 -19.06
N ASN A 300 -10.04 -10.98 -18.33
CA ASN A 300 -11.00 -10.59 -17.31
C ASN A 300 -10.29 -10.17 -16.02
N GLU A 301 -10.97 -9.35 -15.19
CA GLU A 301 -10.43 -8.83 -13.93
C GLU A 301 -9.88 -9.92 -13.03
N LYS A 302 -10.60 -11.04 -12.85
CA LYS A 302 -10.17 -12.15 -12.00
C LYS A 302 -8.83 -12.74 -12.42
N LYS A 303 -8.60 -12.87 -13.74
CA LYS A 303 -7.35 -13.37 -14.29
C LYS A 303 -6.20 -12.38 -14.04
N ILE A 304 -6.46 -11.08 -14.24
CA ILE A 304 -5.45 -10.04 -13.99
C ILE A 304 -5.06 -10.05 -12.51
N VAL A 305 -6.03 -10.02 -11.61
CA VAL A 305 -5.80 -10.07 -10.16
C VAL A 305 -5.01 -11.32 -9.77
N ALA A 306 -5.39 -12.50 -10.26
CA ALA A 306 -4.71 -13.75 -9.95
C ALA A 306 -3.24 -13.75 -10.44
N VAL A 307 -2.98 -13.31 -11.68
CA VAL A 307 -1.63 -13.28 -12.25
C VAL A 307 -0.76 -12.25 -11.52
N PHE A 308 -1.28 -11.04 -11.26
CA PHE A 308 -0.52 -10.00 -10.57
C PHE A 308 -0.21 -10.39 -9.13
N THR A 309 -1.15 -11.04 -8.44
CA THR A 309 -0.92 -11.59 -7.10
C THR A 309 0.14 -12.70 -7.12
N ALA A 310 0.09 -13.60 -8.11
CA ALA A 310 1.10 -14.64 -8.25
C ALA A 310 2.49 -14.07 -8.54
N VAL A 311 2.60 -13.03 -9.37
CA VAL A 311 3.86 -12.30 -9.61
C VAL A 311 4.34 -11.64 -8.32
N SER A 312 3.47 -10.96 -7.58
CA SER A 312 3.82 -10.37 -6.30
C SER A 312 4.33 -11.42 -5.30
N ALA A 313 3.66 -12.56 -5.20
CA ALA A 313 4.09 -13.66 -4.33
C ALA A 313 5.46 -14.21 -4.73
N LEU A 314 5.71 -14.41 -6.03
CA LEU A 314 7.01 -14.86 -6.54
C LEU A 314 8.11 -13.85 -6.19
N MET A 315 7.84 -12.56 -6.39
CA MET A 315 8.81 -11.50 -6.08
C MET A 315 9.08 -11.38 -4.58
N CYS A 316 8.07 -11.62 -3.73
CA CYS A 316 8.26 -11.70 -2.28
C CYS A 316 9.11 -12.93 -1.86
N LEU A 317 8.95 -14.07 -2.53
CA LEU A 317 9.83 -15.22 -2.30
C LEU A 317 11.27 -14.94 -2.72
N LEU A 318 11.48 -14.28 -3.85
CA LEU A 318 12.80 -13.82 -4.29
C LEU A 318 13.39 -12.81 -3.31
N ALA A 319 12.56 -11.89 -2.81
CA ALA A 319 12.96 -10.91 -1.79
C ALA A 319 13.42 -11.60 -0.50
N TYR A 320 12.68 -12.63 -0.04
CA TYR A 320 13.05 -13.41 1.13
C TYR A 320 14.42 -14.08 0.96
N TRP A 321 14.65 -14.69 -0.19
CA TRP A 321 15.97 -15.25 -0.52
C TRP A 321 17.05 -14.17 -0.63
N GLY A 322 16.74 -13.02 -1.24
CA GLY A 322 17.71 -11.92 -1.41
C GLY A 322 18.17 -11.26 -0.11
N VAL A 323 17.44 -11.47 1.01
CA VAL A 323 17.82 -10.95 2.34
C VAL A 323 18.25 -12.06 3.32
N ALA A 324 18.32 -13.32 2.87
CA ALA A 324 18.62 -14.46 3.73
C ALA A 324 19.97 -14.30 4.46
N ASP A 325 21.02 -13.89 3.74
CA ASP A 325 22.36 -13.71 4.29
C ASP A 325 22.45 -12.56 5.29
N ARG A 326 21.73 -11.47 5.05
CA ARG A 326 21.69 -10.33 5.99
C ARG A 326 21.24 -10.76 7.37
N PHE A 327 20.40 -11.75 7.38
CA PHE A 327 19.71 -12.14 8.57
C PHE A 327 20.11 -13.53 9.09
N SER A 328 21.08 -14.22 8.51
CA SER A 328 21.55 -15.57 8.88
C SER A 328 20.42 -16.61 8.91
N LEU A 329 19.61 -16.61 7.84
CA LEU A 329 18.50 -17.55 7.64
C LEU A 329 18.99 -18.88 7.11
#